data_d8528737100c9976b8d11dfdfb610823
#
_entry.id   d8528737100c9976b8d11dfdfb610823
#
_cell.length_a   1.000
_cell.length_b   1.000
_cell.length_c   1.000
_cell.angle_alpha   90.00
_cell.angle_beta   90.00
_cell.angle_gamma   90.00
#
_symmetry.space_group_name_H-M   'P 1'
#
loop_
_entity.id
_entity.type
_entity.pdbx_description
1 polymer ?
#
loop_
_entity_poly.entity_id
_entity_poly.type
_entity_poly.pdbx_seq_one_letter_code
_entity_poly.pdbx_strand_id
1 'polypeptide(L)'
;MLIEKLKNIIDFFDNRGLDSLFLACVTSLIIIGLVMVTSSTVDFAAAKFSNPLFFFKKQLIFIILGLLILYIITHIKTSFYYDYGQYFLLLSLIISLLVHIPGLGVTINGATRWINLGFFTLQVSEVSRLFFFIWLSGYITRNDFNKDYLKIFLILSILMLVIVLQRDFGSMILLFTAFVIFSFLSHVKLMHLLKIILFAIIPILLLIIMYPYRIQRLLAFINPWNDPQGSGYQIIASQIALSSGGYFGQGLGSSMQKLFYLPEQYNDFILAIIGEELGFMFLLFILLLYVIIFLRIFIFYNITCNISKFSSNLILGIILLMLIQTVIHVLVNIGLFPTKGMGLPFISYVGTNLLLMFTYIGILIRIQIENKQSHSQAVHRTY
;
A
#
# COMPACT_ATOMS: atom_id res chain seq x y z
N MET A 1 -35.28 10.92 8.24
CA MET A 1 -34.19 11.93 8.28
C MET A 1 -32.77 11.31 8.10
N LEU A 2 -32.30 10.35 8.92
CA LEU A 2 -30.96 9.76 8.74
C LEU A 2 -30.89 8.90 7.45
N ILE A 3 -31.89 8.05 7.22
CA ILE A 3 -32.01 7.20 6.01
C ILE A 3 -32.16 8.04 4.76
N GLU A 4 -32.89 9.14 4.79
CA GLU A 4 -33.02 10.08 3.68
C GLU A 4 -31.70 10.82 3.37
N LYS A 5 -30.96 11.22 4.42
CA LYS A 5 -29.62 11.80 4.23
C LYS A 5 -28.63 10.81 3.62
N LEU A 6 -28.66 9.53 4.05
CA LEU A 6 -27.86 8.47 3.45
C LEU A 6 -28.26 8.21 2.01
N LYS A 7 -29.55 8.17 1.69
CA LYS A 7 -30.05 8.04 0.32
C LYS A 7 -29.60 9.19 -0.57
N ASN A 8 -29.71 10.43 -0.09
CA ASN A 8 -29.24 11.61 -0.82
C ASN A 8 -27.71 11.59 -1.06
N ILE A 9 -26.92 11.04 -0.13
CA ILE A 9 -25.48 10.86 -0.30
C ILE A 9 -25.21 9.78 -1.36
N ILE A 10 -25.90 8.66 -1.32
CA ILE A 10 -25.77 7.57 -2.31
C ILE A 10 -26.15 8.10 -3.70
N ASP A 11 -27.29 8.77 -3.82
CA ASP A 11 -27.77 9.38 -5.09
C ASP A 11 -26.80 10.46 -5.62
N PHE A 12 -26.13 11.21 -4.71
CA PHE A 12 -25.11 12.17 -5.10
C PHE A 12 -23.86 11.48 -5.70
N PHE A 13 -23.45 10.35 -5.15
CA PHE A 13 -22.33 9.59 -5.70
C PHE A 13 -22.70 8.86 -6.99
N ASP A 14 -23.88 8.25 -7.06
CA ASP A 14 -24.38 7.57 -8.26
C ASP A 14 -24.59 8.54 -9.43
N ASN A 15 -25.10 9.74 -9.15
CA ASN A 15 -25.26 10.79 -10.17
C ASN A 15 -23.92 11.29 -10.74
N ARG A 16 -22.83 11.26 -9.93
CA ARG A 16 -21.47 11.56 -10.40
C ARG A 16 -20.76 10.37 -11.03
N GLY A 17 -21.36 9.17 -11.02
CA GLY A 17 -20.75 7.93 -11.51
C GLY A 17 -19.68 7.38 -10.60
N LEU A 18 -19.71 7.74 -9.32
CA LEU A 18 -18.81 7.23 -8.31
C LEU A 18 -19.37 5.94 -7.73
N ASP A 19 -18.49 4.97 -7.49
CA ASP A 19 -18.85 3.69 -6.89
C ASP A 19 -19.09 3.84 -5.38
N SER A 20 -20.37 3.95 -4.98
CA SER A 20 -20.78 4.16 -3.58
C SER A 20 -20.34 3.00 -2.66
N LEU A 21 -20.44 1.76 -3.15
CA LEU A 21 -20.01 0.58 -2.38
C LEU A 21 -18.50 0.58 -2.14
N PHE A 22 -17.71 0.89 -3.16
CA PHE A 22 -16.26 1.04 -3.05
C PHE A 22 -15.89 2.07 -1.98
N LEU A 23 -16.49 3.27 -2.05
CA LEU A 23 -16.24 4.35 -1.09
C LEU A 23 -16.68 3.99 0.34
N ALA A 24 -17.80 3.29 0.49
CA ALA A 24 -18.26 2.81 1.79
C ALA A 24 -17.28 1.82 2.41
N CYS A 25 -16.75 0.85 1.64
CA CYS A 25 -15.75 -0.09 2.13
C CYS A 25 -14.45 0.61 2.55
N VAL A 26 -13.96 1.56 1.74
CA VAL A 26 -12.77 2.35 2.08
C VAL A 26 -12.97 3.15 3.35
N THR A 27 -14.11 3.84 3.47
CA THR A 27 -14.44 4.64 4.67
C THR A 27 -14.51 3.76 5.90
N SER A 28 -15.10 2.55 5.78
CA SER A 28 -15.16 1.57 6.86
C SER A 28 -13.76 1.15 7.32
N LEU A 29 -12.83 0.87 6.39
CA LEU A 29 -11.45 0.52 6.74
C LEU A 29 -10.72 1.68 7.45
N ILE A 30 -10.93 2.93 7.01
CA ILE A 30 -10.34 4.11 7.65
C ILE A 30 -10.86 4.29 9.08
N ILE A 31 -12.16 4.10 9.31
CA ILE A 31 -12.77 4.18 10.64
C ILE A 31 -12.23 3.07 11.54
N ILE A 32 -12.21 1.83 11.05
CA ILE A 32 -11.62 0.69 11.77
C ILE A 32 -10.15 0.98 12.11
N GLY A 33 -9.37 1.50 11.15
CA GLY A 33 -7.98 1.88 11.37
C GLY A 33 -7.81 2.91 12.46
N LEU A 34 -8.65 3.96 12.48
CA LEU A 34 -8.60 5.00 13.52
C LEU A 34 -8.89 4.43 14.92
N VAL A 35 -9.91 3.57 15.04
CA VAL A 35 -10.27 2.90 16.30
C VAL A 35 -9.15 1.96 16.75
N MET A 36 -8.64 1.11 15.86
CA MET A 36 -7.68 0.08 16.23
C MET A 36 -6.26 0.63 16.47
N VAL A 37 -5.83 1.67 15.72
CA VAL A 37 -4.59 2.38 16.03
C VAL A 37 -4.71 3.03 17.42
N THR A 38 -5.85 3.60 17.76
CA THR A 38 -6.05 4.17 19.10
C THR A 38 -5.97 3.09 20.16
N SER A 39 -6.73 2.00 20.02
CA SER A 39 -6.71 0.89 20.98
C SER A 39 -5.31 0.31 21.18
N SER A 40 -4.58 0.07 20.09
CA SER A 40 -3.24 -0.52 20.15
C SER A 40 -2.17 0.42 20.71
N THR A 41 -2.40 1.74 20.76
CA THR A 41 -1.35 2.71 21.12
C THR A 41 -1.61 3.48 22.41
N VAL A 42 -2.78 3.39 23.01
CA VAL A 42 -3.16 4.16 24.23
C VAL A 42 -2.13 4.02 25.33
N ASP A 43 -1.78 2.78 25.72
CA ASP A 43 -0.84 2.49 26.81
C ASP A 43 0.60 2.94 26.45
N PHE A 44 1.02 2.65 25.22
CA PHE A 44 2.31 3.08 24.70
C PHE A 44 2.43 4.60 24.64
N ALA A 45 1.39 5.29 24.19
CA ALA A 45 1.34 6.75 24.09
C ALA A 45 1.33 7.43 25.47
N ALA A 46 0.59 6.86 26.43
CA ALA A 46 0.57 7.32 27.81
C ALA A 46 1.97 7.23 28.44
N ALA A 47 2.64 6.08 28.29
CA ALA A 47 3.95 5.87 28.87
C ALA A 47 5.05 6.73 28.23
N LYS A 48 5.03 6.90 26.90
CA LYS A 48 6.12 7.57 26.16
C LYS A 48 5.94 9.06 25.99
N PHE A 49 4.70 9.52 25.82
CA PHE A 49 4.38 10.91 25.47
C PHE A 49 3.49 11.60 26.53
N SER A 50 3.15 10.93 27.63
CA SER A 50 2.20 11.42 28.65
C SER A 50 0.86 11.89 28.06
N ASN A 51 0.50 11.42 26.88
CA ASN A 51 -0.72 11.76 26.15
C ASN A 51 -1.29 10.50 25.48
N PRO A 52 -2.30 9.84 26.06
CA PRO A 52 -2.88 8.61 25.53
C PRO A 52 -3.41 8.73 24.09
N LEU A 53 -3.88 9.92 23.69
CA LEU A 53 -4.45 10.18 22.37
C LEU A 53 -3.44 10.74 21.35
N PHE A 54 -2.14 10.63 21.60
CA PHE A 54 -1.12 11.17 20.72
C PHE A 54 -1.22 10.59 19.30
N PHE A 55 -1.30 9.28 19.15
CA PHE A 55 -1.39 8.59 17.85
C PHE A 55 -2.75 8.83 17.18
N PHE A 56 -3.84 8.84 17.95
CA PHE A 56 -5.17 9.20 17.45
C PHE A 56 -5.18 10.59 16.78
N LYS A 57 -4.66 11.60 17.46
CA LYS A 57 -4.59 12.97 16.93
C LYS A 57 -3.76 13.02 15.64
N LYS A 58 -2.62 12.35 15.61
CA LYS A 58 -1.78 12.29 14.40
C LYS A 58 -2.47 11.54 13.26
N GLN A 59 -3.11 10.40 13.53
CA GLN A 59 -3.85 9.64 12.51
C GLN A 59 -4.99 10.49 11.94
N LEU A 60 -5.72 11.22 12.79
CA LEU A 60 -6.78 12.14 12.36
C LEU A 60 -6.25 13.26 11.46
N ILE A 61 -5.11 13.84 11.80
CA ILE A 61 -4.45 14.84 10.94
C ILE A 61 -4.10 14.24 9.58
N PHE A 62 -3.55 13.02 9.53
CA PHE A 62 -3.25 12.35 8.26
C PHE A 62 -4.50 12.03 7.46
N ILE A 63 -5.63 11.68 8.08
CA ILE A 63 -6.91 11.50 7.40
C ILE A 63 -7.39 12.81 6.78
N ILE A 64 -7.34 13.93 7.53
CA ILE A 64 -7.74 15.25 7.01
C ILE A 64 -6.85 15.69 5.85
N LEU A 65 -5.52 15.55 5.99
CA LEU A 65 -4.58 15.84 4.91
C LEU A 65 -4.79 14.91 3.70
N GLY A 66 -5.08 13.64 3.95
CA GLY A 66 -5.40 12.67 2.90
C GLY A 66 -6.66 13.04 2.13
N LEU A 67 -7.72 13.48 2.81
CA LEU A 67 -8.96 13.97 2.18
C LEU A 67 -8.69 15.22 1.34
N LEU A 68 -7.84 16.12 1.80
CA LEU A 68 -7.42 17.29 1.03
C LEU A 68 -6.65 16.89 -0.24
N ILE A 69 -5.69 15.96 -0.12
CA ILE A 69 -4.96 15.40 -1.26
C ILE A 69 -5.91 14.72 -2.25
N LEU A 70 -6.82 13.88 -1.77
CA LEU A 70 -7.85 13.23 -2.57
C LEU A 70 -8.65 14.29 -3.35
N TYR A 71 -9.13 15.33 -2.68
CA TYR A 71 -9.87 16.42 -3.31
C TYR A 71 -9.06 17.11 -4.41
N ILE A 72 -7.80 17.46 -4.16
CA ILE A 72 -6.92 18.07 -5.16
C ILE A 72 -6.73 17.16 -6.37
N ILE A 73 -6.44 15.88 -6.13
CA ILE A 73 -6.15 14.89 -7.19
C ILE A 73 -7.39 14.64 -8.06
N THR A 74 -8.59 14.65 -7.50
CA THR A 74 -9.81 14.50 -8.30
C THR A 74 -10.04 15.63 -9.30
N HIS A 75 -9.37 16.77 -9.14
CA HIS A 75 -9.43 17.89 -10.10
C HIS A 75 -8.33 17.84 -11.16
N ILE A 76 -7.29 17.01 -10.98
CA ILE A 76 -6.20 16.85 -11.94
C ILE A 76 -6.63 15.86 -13.04
N LYS A 77 -6.61 16.30 -14.29
CA LYS A 77 -6.96 15.44 -15.44
C LYS A 77 -5.97 14.29 -15.62
N THR A 78 -6.45 13.13 -16.07
CA THR A 78 -5.57 11.98 -16.35
C THR A 78 -4.54 12.26 -17.43
N SER A 79 -4.84 13.17 -18.38
CA SER A 79 -3.89 13.63 -19.39
C SER A 79 -2.60 14.22 -18.77
N PHE A 80 -2.70 14.90 -17.61
CA PHE A 80 -1.54 15.41 -16.90
C PHE A 80 -0.55 14.29 -16.53
N TYR A 81 -1.06 13.19 -15.96
CA TYR A 81 -0.21 12.04 -15.63
C TYR A 81 0.36 11.35 -16.87
N TYR A 82 -0.40 11.34 -17.97
CA TYR A 82 0.04 10.80 -19.25
C TYR A 82 1.18 11.62 -19.85
N ASP A 83 1.01 12.95 -19.94
CA ASP A 83 1.96 13.84 -20.59
C ASP A 83 3.26 14.00 -19.78
N TYR A 84 3.13 14.08 -18.46
CA TYR A 84 4.25 14.33 -17.54
C TYR A 84 4.82 13.06 -16.89
N GLY A 85 4.43 11.86 -17.32
CA GLY A 85 4.85 10.58 -16.72
C GLY A 85 6.38 10.41 -16.60
N GLN A 86 7.15 10.87 -17.58
CA GLN A 86 8.62 10.83 -17.54
C GLN A 86 9.21 11.70 -16.41
N TYR A 87 8.61 12.83 -16.11
CA TYR A 87 9.05 13.70 -15.02
C TYR A 87 8.73 13.10 -13.64
N PHE A 88 7.62 12.36 -13.52
CA PHE A 88 7.33 11.59 -12.31
C PHE A 88 8.39 10.52 -12.05
N LEU A 89 8.84 9.80 -13.08
CA LEU A 89 9.93 8.84 -12.95
C LEU A 89 11.22 9.53 -12.53
N LEU A 90 11.59 10.63 -13.19
CA LEU A 90 12.79 11.41 -12.84
C LEU A 90 12.72 11.91 -11.40
N LEU A 91 11.57 12.45 -11.00
CA LEU A 91 11.32 12.93 -9.64
C LEU A 91 11.45 11.79 -8.62
N SER A 92 10.97 10.58 -8.96
CA SER A 92 11.11 9.41 -8.08
C SER A 92 12.58 9.06 -7.82
N LEU A 93 13.43 9.13 -8.84
CA LEU A 93 14.86 8.89 -8.71
C LEU A 93 15.54 9.99 -7.88
N ILE A 94 15.22 11.26 -8.17
CA ILE A 94 15.78 12.40 -7.42
C ILE A 94 15.42 12.30 -5.94
N ILE A 95 14.13 12.13 -5.59
CA ILE A 95 13.68 12.03 -4.21
C ILE A 95 14.34 10.82 -3.53
N SER A 96 14.49 9.70 -4.25
CA SER A 96 15.12 8.50 -3.72
C SER A 96 16.61 8.70 -3.41
N LEU A 97 17.31 9.55 -4.15
CA LEU A 97 18.70 9.91 -3.89
C LEU A 97 18.84 10.95 -2.78
N LEU A 98 17.88 11.89 -2.66
CA LEU A 98 17.88 12.93 -1.63
C LEU A 98 17.89 12.37 -0.19
N VAL A 99 17.36 11.16 0.01
CA VAL A 99 17.39 10.47 1.31
C VAL A 99 18.81 10.28 1.84
N HIS A 100 19.80 10.16 0.96
CA HIS A 100 21.19 9.94 1.36
C HIS A 100 21.93 11.23 1.75
N ILE A 101 21.32 12.40 1.55
CA ILE A 101 21.90 13.69 1.95
C ILE A 101 21.80 13.85 3.46
N PRO A 102 22.95 14.10 4.17
CA PRO A 102 22.94 14.37 5.60
C PRO A 102 22.00 15.55 5.95
N GLY A 103 21.17 15.37 6.96
CA GLY A 103 20.22 16.38 7.41
C GLY A 103 18.82 16.30 6.76
N LEU A 104 18.67 15.69 5.56
CA LEU A 104 17.37 15.46 4.94
C LEU A 104 16.84 14.06 5.25
N GLY A 105 17.71 13.05 5.15
CA GLY A 105 17.35 11.67 5.41
C GLY A 105 17.31 11.35 6.91
N VAL A 106 16.26 10.62 7.33
CA VAL A 106 16.10 10.08 8.68
C VAL A 106 16.50 8.62 8.69
N THR A 107 17.45 8.27 9.58
CA THR A 107 17.88 6.89 9.77
C THR A 107 17.17 6.29 10.98
N ILE A 108 16.39 5.24 10.75
CA ILE A 108 15.69 4.50 11.79
C ILE A 108 16.13 3.02 11.67
N ASN A 109 16.59 2.45 12.78
CA ASN A 109 17.08 1.06 12.83
C ASN A 109 18.15 0.76 11.74
N GLY A 110 19.05 1.72 11.49
CA GLY A 110 20.13 1.60 10.51
C GLY A 110 19.70 1.66 9.05
N ALA A 111 18.45 2.03 8.75
CA ALA A 111 17.96 2.21 7.38
C ALA A 111 17.53 3.66 7.17
N THR A 112 18.04 4.27 6.08
CA THR A 112 17.71 5.65 5.70
C THR A 112 16.69 5.61 4.58
N ARG A 113 15.39 5.67 4.92
CA ARG A 113 14.26 5.47 4.00
C ARG A 113 13.30 6.63 3.97
N TRP A 114 13.42 7.55 4.93
CA TRP A 114 12.46 8.62 5.15
C TRP A 114 13.12 9.99 4.96
N ILE A 115 12.37 10.90 4.38
CA ILE A 115 12.71 12.32 4.35
C ILE A 115 11.92 13.01 5.45
N ASN A 116 12.59 13.85 6.25
CA ASN A 116 11.93 14.67 7.25
C ASN A 116 11.35 15.93 6.58
N LEU A 117 10.02 16.05 6.60
CA LEU A 117 9.31 17.23 6.10
C LEU A 117 8.86 18.18 7.25
N GLY A 118 9.41 18.00 8.45
CA GLY A 118 9.09 18.77 9.66
C GLY A 118 7.88 18.21 10.40
N PHE A 119 6.71 18.18 9.79
CA PHE A 119 5.47 17.70 10.41
C PHE A 119 5.35 16.17 10.41
N PHE A 120 5.91 15.51 9.39
CA PHE A 120 5.92 14.06 9.24
C PHE A 120 7.14 13.59 8.42
N THR A 121 7.38 12.31 8.44
CA THR A 121 8.41 11.68 7.63
C THR A 121 7.77 11.03 6.40
N LEU A 122 8.32 11.31 5.22
CA LEU A 122 7.88 10.74 3.94
C LEU A 122 8.72 9.51 3.62
N GLN A 123 8.10 8.34 3.48
CA GLN A 123 8.79 7.15 2.98
C GLN A 123 8.90 7.21 1.46
N VAL A 124 10.10 7.41 0.99
CA VAL A 124 10.36 7.72 -0.42
C VAL A 124 10.06 6.55 -1.36
N SER A 125 10.36 5.33 -0.94
CA SER A 125 10.12 4.13 -1.75
C SER A 125 8.63 3.92 -2.07
N GLU A 126 7.71 4.36 -1.20
CA GLU A 126 6.27 4.28 -1.47
C GLU A 126 5.83 5.23 -2.59
N VAL A 127 6.32 6.47 -2.57
CA VAL A 127 6.07 7.47 -3.63
C VAL A 127 6.67 7.01 -4.95
N SER A 128 7.89 6.49 -4.90
CA SER A 128 8.61 6.02 -6.09
C SER A 128 7.88 4.88 -6.80
N ARG A 129 7.21 4.00 -6.07
CA ARG A 129 6.39 2.92 -6.65
C ARG A 129 5.22 3.47 -7.46
N LEU A 130 4.50 4.46 -6.94
CA LEU A 130 3.40 5.10 -7.68
C LEU A 130 3.91 5.81 -8.92
N PHE A 131 4.98 6.60 -8.81
CA PHE A 131 5.53 7.36 -9.92
C PHE A 131 6.06 6.45 -11.03
N PHE A 132 6.66 5.32 -10.67
CA PHE A 132 7.06 4.31 -11.64
C PHE A 132 5.84 3.77 -12.44
N PHE A 133 4.73 3.44 -11.79
CA PHE A 133 3.55 2.94 -12.48
C PHE A 133 2.82 4.03 -13.30
N ILE A 134 2.86 5.29 -12.89
CA ILE A 134 2.38 6.41 -13.71
C ILE A 134 3.19 6.50 -15.01
N TRP A 135 4.51 6.49 -14.91
CA TRP A 135 5.40 6.49 -16.06
C TRP A 135 5.20 5.25 -16.94
N LEU A 136 5.20 4.06 -16.34
CA LEU A 136 5.05 2.79 -17.06
C LEU A 136 3.75 2.76 -17.87
N SER A 137 2.64 3.16 -17.27
CA SER A 137 1.33 3.22 -17.92
C SER A 137 1.33 4.14 -19.14
N GLY A 138 1.97 5.31 -19.02
CA GLY A 138 2.14 6.25 -20.14
C GLY A 138 3.06 5.72 -21.23
N TYR A 139 4.18 5.10 -20.82
CA TYR A 139 5.18 4.57 -21.74
C TYR A 139 4.62 3.44 -22.62
N ILE A 140 3.97 2.44 -22.03
CA ILE A 140 3.42 1.29 -22.78
C ILE A 140 2.16 1.64 -23.59
N THR A 141 1.55 2.79 -23.33
CA THR A 141 0.45 3.29 -24.17
C THR A 141 0.99 3.89 -25.48
N ARG A 142 2.21 4.44 -25.46
CA ARG A 142 2.87 5.07 -26.63
C ARG A 142 3.76 4.10 -27.40
N ASN A 143 4.28 3.05 -26.74
CA ASN A 143 5.29 2.15 -27.28
C ASN A 143 4.87 0.69 -27.16
N ASP A 144 5.51 -0.17 -27.95
CA ASP A 144 5.31 -1.62 -27.87
C ASP A 144 6.03 -2.19 -26.65
N PHE A 145 5.25 -2.68 -25.69
CA PHE A 145 5.77 -3.24 -24.44
C PHE A 145 6.75 -4.40 -24.68
N ASN A 146 6.46 -5.27 -25.63
CA ASN A 146 7.30 -6.43 -25.91
C ASN A 146 8.64 -6.05 -26.55
N LYS A 147 8.68 -5.03 -27.40
CA LYS A 147 9.91 -4.53 -28.03
C LYS A 147 10.81 -3.82 -27.04
N ASP A 148 10.22 -2.98 -26.18
CA ASP A 148 10.96 -2.15 -25.24
C ASP A 148 11.13 -2.79 -23.85
N TYR A 149 10.78 -4.08 -23.71
CA TYR A 149 10.73 -4.74 -22.42
C TYR A 149 12.07 -4.71 -21.66
N LEU A 150 13.20 -4.90 -22.36
CA LEU A 150 14.52 -4.82 -21.76
C LEU A 150 14.84 -3.42 -21.25
N LYS A 151 14.48 -2.37 -22.01
CA LYS A 151 14.66 -0.97 -21.61
C LYS A 151 13.87 -0.64 -20.36
N ILE A 152 12.61 -1.06 -20.31
CA ILE A 152 11.73 -0.87 -19.13
C ILE A 152 12.34 -1.59 -17.92
N PHE A 153 12.82 -2.83 -18.11
CA PHE A 153 13.46 -3.60 -17.05
C PHE A 153 14.74 -2.95 -16.53
N LEU A 154 15.57 -2.36 -17.40
CA LEU A 154 16.77 -1.63 -16.98
C LEU A 154 16.39 -0.40 -16.13
N ILE A 155 15.37 0.35 -16.50
CA ILE A 155 14.87 1.49 -15.71
C ILE A 155 14.35 1.02 -14.35
N LEU A 156 13.55 -0.05 -14.32
CA LEU A 156 13.11 -0.68 -13.08
C LEU A 156 14.29 -1.11 -12.20
N SER A 157 15.31 -1.73 -12.80
CA SER A 157 16.51 -2.19 -12.09
C SER A 157 17.29 -1.03 -11.44
N ILE A 158 17.40 0.11 -12.12
CA ILE A 158 18.00 1.32 -11.54
C ILE A 158 17.19 1.78 -10.32
N LEU A 159 15.86 1.88 -10.45
CA LEU A 159 15.00 2.29 -9.32
C LEU A 159 15.09 1.29 -8.17
N MET A 160 15.06 0.00 -8.44
CA MET A 160 15.22 -1.05 -7.43
C MET A 160 16.58 -0.96 -6.72
N LEU A 161 17.66 -0.71 -7.45
CA LEU A 161 18.99 -0.53 -6.88
C LEU A 161 19.01 0.64 -5.89
N VAL A 162 18.43 1.79 -6.25
CA VAL A 162 18.35 2.95 -5.36
C VAL A 162 17.53 2.63 -4.11
N ILE A 163 16.41 1.88 -4.23
CA ILE A 163 15.60 1.44 -3.09
C ILE A 163 16.40 0.47 -2.18
N VAL A 164 17.21 -0.41 -2.77
CA VAL A 164 18.08 -1.33 -2.01
C VAL A 164 19.16 -0.58 -1.25
N LEU A 165 19.73 0.48 -1.81
CA LEU A 165 20.71 1.34 -1.11
C LEU A 165 20.10 2.00 0.14
N GLN A 166 18.79 2.27 0.14
CA GLN A 166 18.05 2.72 1.33
C GLN A 166 17.79 1.61 2.36
N ARG A 167 18.31 0.40 2.11
CA ARG A 167 18.04 -0.83 2.89
C ARG A 167 16.56 -1.23 2.92
N ASP A 168 15.74 -0.78 1.95
CA ASP A 168 14.31 -1.11 1.85
C ASP A 168 14.07 -2.28 0.90
N PHE A 169 14.58 -3.45 1.28
CA PHE A 169 14.41 -4.69 0.53
C PHE A 169 12.93 -5.05 0.31
N GLY A 170 12.10 -4.62 1.25
CA GLY A 170 10.67 -4.80 1.24
C GLY A 170 9.97 -4.14 0.09
N SER A 171 10.16 -2.89 -0.06
CA SER A 171 9.57 -2.11 -1.15
C SER A 171 10.11 -2.53 -2.51
N MET A 172 11.38 -2.99 -2.56
CA MET A 172 11.96 -3.54 -3.79
C MET A 172 11.23 -4.82 -4.24
N ILE A 173 11.00 -5.79 -3.33
CA ILE A 173 10.26 -7.02 -3.66
C ILE A 173 8.83 -6.69 -4.09
N LEU A 174 8.13 -5.78 -3.40
CA LEU A 174 6.78 -5.39 -3.76
C LEU A 174 6.74 -4.78 -5.16
N LEU A 175 7.65 -3.85 -5.46
CA LEU A 175 7.74 -3.21 -6.78
C LEU A 175 8.02 -4.22 -7.89
N PHE A 176 8.98 -5.13 -7.65
CA PHE A 176 9.33 -6.18 -8.61
C PHE A 176 8.16 -7.13 -8.86
N THR A 177 7.53 -7.63 -7.80
CA THR A 177 6.36 -8.52 -7.91
C THR A 177 5.21 -7.84 -8.63
N ALA A 178 4.93 -6.57 -8.31
CA ALA A 178 3.90 -5.78 -8.99
C ALA A 178 4.22 -5.62 -10.49
N PHE A 179 5.47 -5.34 -10.84
CA PHE A 179 5.90 -5.24 -12.23
C PHE A 179 5.77 -6.56 -13.00
N VAL A 180 6.16 -7.68 -12.40
CA VAL A 180 6.06 -9.00 -13.04
C VAL A 180 4.59 -9.36 -13.30
N ILE A 181 3.70 -9.20 -12.30
CA ILE A 181 2.27 -9.47 -12.46
C ILE A 181 1.64 -8.50 -13.47
N PHE A 182 1.98 -7.22 -13.40
CA PHE A 182 1.54 -6.22 -14.37
C PHE A 182 1.93 -6.60 -15.81
N SER A 183 3.18 -7.00 -16.01
CA SER A 183 3.69 -7.41 -17.33
C SER A 183 2.98 -8.67 -17.85
N PHE A 184 2.70 -9.63 -16.97
CA PHE A 184 1.93 -10.83 -17.31
C PHE A 184 0.51 -10.47 -17.77
N LEU A 185 -0.19 -9.65 -17.01
CA LEU A 185 -1.55 -9.19 -17.33
C LEU A 185 -1.61 -8.29 -18.56
N SER A 186 -0.51 -7.60 -18.89
CA SER A 186 -0.37 -6.79 -20.09
C SER A 186 0.09 -7.60 -21.32
N HIS A 187 -0.01 -8.94 -21.27
CA HIS A 187 0.32 -9.85 -22.37
C HIS A 187 1.77 -9.76 -22.89
N VAL A 188 2.72 -9.51 -22.01
CA VAL A 188 4.15 -9.63 -22.33
C VAL A 188 4.49 -11.10 -22.56
N LYS A 189 5.34 -11.38 -23.55
CA LYS A 189 5.76 -12.75 -23.89
C LYS A 189 6.34 -13.47 -22.67
N LEU A 190 5.85 -14.66 -22.36
CA LEU A 190 6.26 -15.45 -21.20
C LEU A 190 7.79 -15.64 -21.13
N MET A 191 8.44 -15.79 -22.29
CA MET A 191 9.89 -15.93 -22.37
C MET A 191 10.64 -14.68 -21.82
N HIS A 192 10.10 -13.48 -22.00
CA HIS A 192 10.68 -12.26 -21.44
C HIS A 192 10.52 -12.24 -19.92
N LEU A 193 9.35 -12.65 -19.42
CA LEU A 193 9.09 -12.74 -17.97
C LEU A 193 10.03 -13.74 -17.30
N LEU A 194 10.18 -14.93 -17.87
CA LEU A 194 11.08 -15.96 -17.33
C LEU A 194 12.53 -15.50 -17.30
N LYS A 195 13.02 -14.86 -18.38
CA LYS A 195 14.38 -14.30 -18.41
C LYS A 195 14.61 -13.27 -17.30
N ILE A 196 13.66 -12.38 -17.06
CA ILE A 196 13.80 -11.36 -16.02
C ILE A 196 13.75 -11.95 -14.62
N ILE A 197 12.83 -12.89 -14.37
CA ILE A 197 12.75 -13.58 -13.08
C ILE A 197 14.09 -14.30 -12.81
N LEU A 198 14.59 -15.04 -13.79
CA LEU A 198 15.87 -15.74 -13.67
C LEU A 198 17.04 -14.76 -13.43
N PHE A 199 17.08 -13.65 -14.17
CA PHE A 199 18.11 -12.63 -14.01
C PHE A 199 18.01 -11.91 -12.65
N ALA A 200 16.81 -11.71 -12.11
CA ALA A 200 16.59 -11.07 -10.82
C ALA A 200 16.92 -11.99 -9.62
N ILE A 201 16.81 -13.29 -9.76
CA ILE A 201 17.11 -14.25 -8.68
C ILE A 201 18.55 -14.08 -8.18
N ILE A 202 19.51 -13.97 -9.08
CA ILE A 202 20.94 -13.89 -8.73
C ILE A 202 21.23 -12.68 -7.81
N PRO A 203 20.92 -11.42 -8.19
CA PRO A 203 21.15 -10.27 -7.31
C PRO A 203 20.33 -10.32 -6.03
N ILE A 204 19.11 -10.88 -6.04
CA ILE A 204 18.30 -11.05 -4.83
C ILE A 204 18.99 -12.00 -3.85
N LEU A 205 19.48 -13.16 -4.32
CA LEU A 205 20.22 -14.12 -3.49
C LEU A 205 21.52 -13.49 -2.93
N LEU A 206 22.27 -12.79 -3.77
CA LEU A 206 23.48 -12.08 -3.33
C LEU A 206 23.17 -11.06 -2.24
N LEU A 207 22.10 -10.26 -2.40
CA LEU A 207 21.66 -9.29 -1.40
C LEU A 207 21.21 -9.94 -0.08
N ILE A 208 20.67 -11.15 -0.11
CA ILE A 208 20.34 -11.90 1.10
C ILE A 208 21.62 -12.36 1.81
N ILE A 209 22.56 -12.93 1.07
CA ILE A 209 23.81 -13.48 1.61
C ILE A 209 24.71 -12.37 2.17
N MET A 210 24.78 -11.21 1.52
CA MET A 210 25.63 -10.09 1.95
C MET A 210 25.20 -9.45 3.29
N TYR A 211 23.96 -9.66 3.72
CA TYR A 211 23.45 -9.03 4.94
C TYR A 211 22.94 -10.08 5.94
N PRO A 212 23.71 -10.42 6.98
CA PRO A 212 23.39 -11.49 7.94
C PRO A 212 22.01 -11.37 8.60
N TYR A 213 21.54 -10.15 8.88
CA TYR A 213 20.22 -9.92 9.46
C TYR A 213 19.05 -10.41 8.56
N ARG A 214 19.26 -10.47 7.23
CA ARG A 214 18.25 -10.98 6.29
C ARG A 214 18.17 -12.50 6.36
N ILE A 215 19.33 -13.16 6.50
CA ILE A 215 19.40 -14.60 6.72
C ILE A 215 18.69 -14.95 8.03
N GLN A 216 18.97 -14.20 9.11
CA GLN A 216 18.31 -14.41 10.40
C GLN A 216 16.77 -14.29 10.29
N ARG A 217 16.25 -13.29 9.56
CA ARG A 217 14.80 -13.16 9.32
C ARG A 217 14.22 -14.32 8.51
N LEU A 218 14.96 -14.85 7.54
CA LEU A 218 14.52 -16.03 6.78
C LEU A 218 14.54 -17.29 7.65
N LEU A 219 15.55 -17.48 8.47
CA LEU A 219 15.62 -18.60 9.41
C LEU A 219 14.51 -18.51 10.47
N ALA A 220 14.27 -17.32 11.01
CA ALA A 220 13.17 -17.07 11.92
C ALA A 220 11.79 -17.31 11.28
N PHE A 221 11.63 -17.08 9.99
CA PHE A 221 10.40 -17.40 9.25
C PHE A 221 10.22 -18.92 9.10
N ILE A 222 11.30 -19.68 8.81
CA ILE A 222 11.23 -21.15 8.67
C ILE A 222 10.95 -21.81 10.02
N ASN A 223 11.63 -21.39 11.07
CA ASN A 223 11.41 -21.88 12.43
C ASN A 223 11.63 -20.77 13.46
N PRO A 224 10.57 -20.03 13.84
CA PRO A 224 10.70 -18.93 14.80
C PRO A 224 11.09 -19.39 16.21
N TRP A 225 10.84 -20.65 16.54
CA TRP A 225 11.17 -21.24 17.85
C TRP A 225 12.66 -21.53 18.06
N ASN A 226 13.49 -21.44 17.04
CA ASN A 226 14.96 -21.55 17.20
C ASN A 226 15.56 -20.35 17.93
N ASP A 227 14.93 -19.17 17.84
CA ASP A 227 15.35 -17.95 18.53
C ASP A 227 14.13 -17.15 19.01
N PRO A 228 13.40 -17.66 20.03
CA PRO A 228 12.10 -17.12 20.43
C PRO A 228 12.19 -15.75 21.13
N GLN A 229 13.36 -15.34 21.63
CA GLN A 229 13.57 -14.03 22.26
C GLN A 229 14.29 -13.03 21.34
N GLY A 230 14.77 -13.47 20.18
CA GLY A 230 15.47 -12.63 19.21
C GLY A 230 14.68 -12.49 17.90
N SER A 231 15.19 -13.06 16.84
CA SER A 231 14.65 -12.88 15.48
C SER A 231 13.26 -13.47 15.28
N GLY A 232 12.87 -14.53 16.01
CA GLY A 232 11.54 -15.17 15.97
C GLY A 232 10.48 -14.49 16.81
N TYR A 233 10.89 -13.60 17.75
CA TYR A 233 10.00 -13.02 18.75
C TYR A 233 8.74 -12.38 18.17
N GLN A 234 8.87 -11.54 17.14
CA GLN A 234 7.74 -10.84 16.54
C GLN A 234 6.70 -11.78 15.91
N ILE A 235 7.16 -12.84 15.24
CA ILE A 235 6.28 -13.84 14.61
C ILE A 235 5.52 -14.60 15.68
N ILE A 236 6.22 -15.08 16.71
CA ILE A 236 5.64 -15.82 17.84
C ILE A 236 4.60 -14.97 18.57
N ALA A 237 4.94 -13.72 18.92
CA ALA A 237 4.04 -12.81 19.60
C ALA A 237 2.77 -12.50 18.74
N SER A 238 2.94 -12.35 17.43
CA SER A 238 1.81 -12.18 16.50
C SER A 238 0.90 -13.42 16.47
N GLN A 239 1.48 -14.62 16.42
CA GLN A 239 0.70 -15.87 16.44
C GLN A 239 0.00 -16.10 17.78
N ILE A 240 0.65 -15.74 18.89
CA ILE A 240 0.01 -15.78 20.22
C ILE A 240 -1.19 -14.83 20.27
N ALA A 241 -1.04 -13.58 19.77
CA ALA A 241 -2.15 -12.62 19.69
C ALA A 241 -3.33 -13.18 18.90
N LEU A 242 -3.09 -13.70 17.68
CA LEU A 242 -4.13 -14.26 16.84
C LEU A 242 -4.82 -15.47 17.48
N SER A 243 -4.06 -16.36 18.15
CA SER A 243 -4.60 -17.56 18.79
C SER A 243 -5.41 -17.24 20.03
N SER A 244 -4.98 -16.24 20.83
CA SER A 244 -5.65 -15.84 22.07
C SER A 244 -7.00 -15.16 21.83
N GLY A 245 -7.19 -14.53 20.66
CA GLY A 245 -8.46 -13.87 20.33
C GLY A 245 -9.63 -14.79 20.02
N GLY A 246 -9.37 -16.04 19.65
CA GLY A 246 -10.44 -17.00 19.32
C GLY A 246 -11.37 -16.48 18.22
N TYR A 247 -12.67 -16.88 18.28
CA TYR A 247 -13.64 -16.48 17.26
C TYR A 247 -14.13 -15.04 17.43
N PHE A 248 -14.35 -14.56 18.66
CA PHE A 248 -15.02 -13.28 18.94
C PHE A 248 -14.13 -12.24 19.62
N GLY A 249 -12.88 -12.57 19.87
CA GLY A 249 -11.93 -11.68 20.54
C GLY A 249 -12.06 -11.63 22.06
N GLN A 250 -11.11 -10.95 22.68
CA GLN A 250 -11.08 -10.72 24.13
C GLN A 250 -11.81 -9.45 24.54
N GLY A 251 -12.27 -8.67 23.57
CA GLY A 251 -12.87 -7.34 23.75
C GLY A 251 -11.95 -6.20 23.35
N LEU A 252 -12.53 -5.10 22.88
CA LEU A 252 -11.78 -3.90 22.48
C LEU A 252 -10.98 -3.37 23.67
N GLY A 253 -9.70 -3.13 23.47
CA GLY A 253 -8.81 -2.64 24.51
C GLY A 253 -8.21 -3.72 25.42
N SER A 254 -8.54 -4.99 25.24
CA SER A 254 -8.14 -6.10 26.14
C SER A 254 -6.91 -6.89 25.66
N SER A 255 -6.27 -6.49 24.57
CA SER A 255 -5.07 -7.16 24.07
C SER A 255 -3.94 -7.13 25.10
N MET A 256 -3.37 -8.29 25.40
CA MET A 256 -2.17 -8.40 26.23
C MET A 256 -0.91 -8.08 25.42
N GLN A 257 -0.90 -8.44 24.12
CA GLN A 257 0.29 -8.24 23.28
C GLN A 257 0.61 -6.76 23.02
N LYS A 258 -0.40 -5.86 23.10
CA LYS A 258 -0.16 -4.41 23.00
C LYS A 258 0.57 -3.80 24.20
N LEU A 259 0.62 -4.49 25.34
CA LEU A 259 1.31 -4.06 26.55
C LEU A 259 2.82 -4.28 26.44
N PHE A 260 3.43 -3.73 25.40
CA PHE A 260 4.87 -3.78 25.07
C PHE A 260 5.45 -5.17 24.72
N TYR A 261 4.60 -6.21 24.59
CA TYR A 261 5.06 -7.53 24.17
C TYR A 261 5.25 -7.63 22.65
N LEU A 262 4.44 -6.94 21.82
CA LEU A 262 4.58 -6.98 20.37
C LEU A 262 5.12 -5.65 19.83
N PRO A 263 6.39 -5.59 19.35
CA PRO A 263 6.94 -4.38 18.74
C PRO A 263 6.20 -4.01 17.45
N GLU A 264 6.06 -2.68 17.17
CA GLU A 264 5.39 -2.15 15.97
C GLU A 264 3.95 -2.65 15.81
N GLN A 265 3.25 -2.88 16.90
CA GLN A 265 1.89 -3.40 16.98
C GLN A 265 0.85 -2.54 16.28
N TYR A 266 1.08 -1.24 16.18
CA TYR A 266 0.19 -0.27 15.52
C TYR A 266 0.48 -0.08 14.03
N ASN A 267 1.54 -0.68 13.53
CA ASN A 267 2.04 -0.56 12.17
C ASN A 267 2.04 -1.91 11.47
N ASP A 268 3.07 -2.74 11.73
CA ASP A 268 3.35 -3.98 11.01
C ASP A 268 2.49 -5.15 11.47
N PHE A 269 2.04 -5.13 12.73
CA PHE A 269 1.29 -6.21 13.36
C PHE A 269 -0.11 -5.80 13.83
N ILE A 270 -0.67 -4.75 13.23
CA ILE A 270 -2.02 -4.28 13.62
C ILE A 270 -3.09 -5.35 13.45
N LEU A 271 -2.98 -6.24 12.43
CA LEU A 271 -3.90 -7.35 12.23
C LEU A 271 -3.88 -8.35 13.37
N ALA A 272 -2.71 -8.59 13.97
CA ALA A 272 -2.59 -9.48 15.13
C ALA A 272 -3.35 -8.91 16.35
N ILE A 273 -3.21 -7.60 16.60
CA ILE A 273 -3.95 -6.93 17.69
C ILE A 273 -5.45 -6.91 17.41
N ILE A 274 -5.87 -6.66 16.16
CA ILE A 274 -7.28 -6.75 15.77
C ILE A 274 -7.81 -8.17 16.02
N GLY A 275 -7.04 -9.19 15.67
CA GLY A 275 -7.40 -10.58 15.90
C GLY A 275 -7.52 -10.92 17.37
N GLU A 276 -6.65 -10.41 18.24
CA GLU A 276 -6.70 -10.59 19.68
C GLU A 276 -7.92 -9.89 20.32
N GLU A 277 -8.16 -8.61 19.95
CA GLU A 277 -9.25 -7.83 20.54
C GLU A 277 -10.64 -8.17 20.00
N LEU A 278 -10.79 -8.35 18.67
CA LEU A 278 -12.07 -8.49 17.99
C LEU A 278 -12.32 -9.90 17.41
N GLY A 279 -11.31 -10.76 17.44
CA GLY A 279 -11.41 -12.16 17.05
C GLY A 279 -11.38 -12.43 15.55
N PHE A 280 -11.43 -13.73 15.24
CA PHE A 280 -11.32 -14.24 13.88
C PHE A 280 -12.45 -13.77 12.96
N MET A 281 -13.70 -13.68 13.45
CA MET A 281 -14.84 -13.23 12.65
C MET A 281 -14.69 -11.79 12.17
N PHE A 282 -14.11 -10.92 12.98
CA PHE A 282 -13.85 -9.55 12.58
C PHE A 282 -12.69 -9.43 11.60
N LEU A 283 -11.66 -10.27 11.72
CA LEU A 283 -10.62 -10.38 10.71
C LEU A 283 -11.18 -10.79 9.34
N LEU A 284 -12.07 -11.78 9.30
CA LEU A 284 -12.76 -12.18 8.07
C LEU A 284 -13.59 -11.03 7.49
N PHE A 285 -14.25 -10.24 8.31
CA PHE A 285 -14.99 -9.07 7.88
C PHE A 285 -14.05 -8.02 7.22
N ILE A 286 -12.88 -7.74 7.83
CA ILE A 286 -11.89 -6.84 7.23
C ILE A 286 -11.38 -7.39 5.89
N LEU A 287 -11.06 -8.68 5.81
CA LEU A 287 -10.63 -9.30 4.56
C LEU A 287 -11.72 -9.23 3.49
N LEU A 288 -12.99 -9.42 3.86
CA LEU A 288 -14.12 -9.25 2.95
C LEU A 288 -14.20 -7.83 2.39
N LEU A 289 -13.99 -6.80 3.22
CA LEU A 289 -13.94 -5.40 2.74
C LEU A 289 -12.83 -5.20 1.69
N TYR A 290 -11.63 -5.76 1.91
CA TYR A 290 -10.55 -5.70 0.91
C TYR A 290 -10.92 -6.45 -0.37
N VAL A 291 -11.51 -7.63 -0.27
CA VAL A 291 -11.97 -8.40 -1.44
C VAL A 291 -12.98 -7.59 -2.25
N ILE A 292 -13.95 -6.96 -1.59
CA ILE A 292 -14.93 -6.09 -2.26
C ILE A 292 -14.24 -4.92 -2.94
N ILE A 293 -13.32 -4.23 -2.28
CA ILE A 293 -12.55 -3.12 -2.85
C ILE A 293 -11.82 -3.57 -4.12
N PHE A 294 -11.08 -4.68 -4.07
CA PHE A 294 -10.32 -5.16 -5.21
C PHE A 294 -11.20 -5.64 -6.36
N LEU A 295 -12.32 -6.31 -6.07
CA LEU A 295 -13.31 -6.69 -7.08
C LEU A 295 -13.92 -5.47 -7.77
N ARG A 296 -14.28 -4.43 -7.03
CA ARG A 296 -14.84 -3.19 -7.59
C ARG A 296 -13.82 -2.47 -8.48
N ILE A 297 -12.54 -2.36 -8.04
CA ILE A 297 -11.49 -1.76 -8.86
C ILE A 297 -11.24 -2.61 -10.12
N PHE A 298 -11.30 -3.96 -10.02
CA PHE A 298 -11.12 -4.85 -11.17
C PHE A 298 -12.27 -4.73 -12.19
N ILE A 299 -13.52 -4.63 -11.73
CA ILE A 299 -14.66 -4.36 -12.60
C ILE A 299 -14.45 -3.01 -13.31
N PHE A 300 -14.04 -2.00 -12.57
CA PHE A 300 -13.75 -0.67 -13.11
C PHE A 300 -12.60 -0.70 -14.14
N TYR A 301 -11.53 -1.46 -13.88
CA TYR A 301 -10.45 -1.71 -14.83
C TYR A 301 -10.99 -2.25 -16.17
N ASN A 302 -11.83 -3.29 -16.14
CA ASN A 302 -12.39 -3.90 -17.35
C ASN A 302 -13.25 -2.92 -18.17
N ILE A 303 -14.04 -2.07 -17.52
CA ILE A 303 -14.81 -1.02 -18.19
C ILE A 303 -13.86 -0.01 -18.86
N THR A 304 -12.81 0.40 -18.15
CA THR A 304 -11.87 1.42 -18.62
C THR A 304 -10.99 0.93 -19.78
N CYS A 305 -10.73 -0.38 -19.88
CA CYS A 305 -9.95 -0.96 -20.98
C CYS A 305 -10.51 -0.60 -22.38
N ASN A 306 -11.83 -0.45 -22.49
CA ASN A 306 -12.49 -0.09 -23.75
C ASN A 306 -12.51 1.42 -24.02
N ILE A 307 -12.14 2.26 -23.05
CA ILE A 307 -12.21 3.73 -23.13
C ILE A 307 -10.81 4.33 -23.29
N SER A 308 -9.88 3.97 -22.41
CA SER A 308 -8.53 4.55 -22.36
C SER A 308 -7.49 3.53 -21.91
N LYS A 309 -6.54 3.22 -22.80
CA LYS A 309 -5.41 2.32 -22.48
C LYS A 309 -4.53 2.86 -21.36
N PHE A 310 -4.29 4.17 -21.32
CA PHE A 310 -3.49 4.78 -20.26
C PHE A 310 -4.16 4.60 -18.90
N SER A 311 -5.43 5.00 -18.82
CA SER A 311 -6.19 4.94 -17.57
C SER A 311 -6.34 3.49 -17.06
N SER A 312 -6.60 2.52 -17.95
CA SER A 312 -6.68 1.11 -17.56
C SER A 312 -5.34 0.58 -17.03
N ASN A 313 -4.22 0.89 -17.68
CA ASN A 313 -2.89 0.50 -17.21
C ASN A 313 -2.57 1.13 -15.85
N LEU A 314 -2.96 2.39 -15.63
CA LEU A 314 -2.75 3.07 -14.36
C LEU A 314 -3.59 2.45 -13.23
N ILE A 315 -4.87 2.10 -13.50
CA ILE A 315 -5.71 1.36 -12.56
C ILE A 315 -5.05 0.01 -12.21
N LEU A 316 -4.55 -0.72 -13.22
CA LEU A 316 -3.87 -2.00 -13.01
C LEU A 316 -2.63 -1.86 -12.11
N GLY A 317 -1.82 -0.83 -12.32
CA GLY A 317 -0.68 -0.53 -11.45
C GLY A 317 -1.09 -0.26 -10.01
N ILE A 318 -2.12 0.58 -9.81
CA ILE A 318 -2.62 0.94 -8.48
C ILE A 318 -3.20 -0.28 -7.75
N ILE A 319 -4.05 -1.09 -8.41
CA ILE A 319 -4.63 -2.27 -7.77
C ILE A 319 -3.54 -3.27 -7.36
N LEU A 320 -2.53 -3.48 -8.18
CA LEU A 320 -1.43 -4.39 -7.86
C LEU A 320 -0.60 -3.91 -6.68
N LEU A 321 -0.28 -2.61 -6.60
CA LEU A 321 0.43 -2.04 -5.45
C LEU A 321 -0.35 -2.26 -4.15
N MET A 322 -1.64 -1.94 -4.14
CA MET A 322 -2.50 -2.10 -2.97
C MET A 322 -2.70 -3.57 -2.58
N LEU A 323 -3.01 -4.44 -3.56
CA LEU A 323 -3.30 -5.86 -3.35
C LEU A 323 -2.07 -6.59 -2.80
N ILE A 324 -0.91 -6.41 -3.43
CA ILE A 324 0.32 -7.10 -2.99
C ILE A 324 0.71 -6.64 -1.59
N GLN A 325 0.59 -5.34 -1.29
CA GLN A 325 0.86 -4.81 0.05
C GLN A 325 -0.08 -5.42 1.10
N THR A 326 -1.38 -5.51 0.81
CA THR A 326 -2.37 -6.14 1.70
C THR A 326 -2.05 -7.61 1.92
N VAL A 327 -1.79 -8.36 0.85
CA VAL A 327 -1.46 -9.79 0.92
C VAL A 327 -0.18 -10.02 1.74
N ILE A 328 0.88 -9.27 1.48
CA ILE A 328 2.13 -9.41 2.25
C ILE A 328 1.89 -9.12 3.73
N HIS A 329 1.13 -8.06 4.06
CA HIS A 329 0.83 -7.72 5.45
C HIS A 329 0.07 -8.85 6.17
N VAL A 330 -0.94 -9.42 5.52
CA VAL A 330 -1.68 -10.57 6.06
C VAL A 330 -0.74 -11.76 6.27
N LEU A 331 0.06 -12.12 5.26
CA LEU A 331 0.98 -13.26 5.33
C LEU A 331 2.04 -13.09 6.42
N VAL A 332 2.55 -11.88 6.66
CA VAL A 332 3.48 -11.57 7.76
C VAL A 332 2.82 -11.82 9.11
N ASN A 333 1.59 -11.32 9.31
CA ASN A 333 0.89 -11.44 10.61
C ASN A 333 0.54 -12.90 10.96
N ILE A 334 0.22 -13.74 9.97
CA ILE A 334 -0.05 -15.17 10.20
C ILE A 334 1.22 -16.03 10.21
N GLY A 335 2.40 -15.42 9.98
CA GLY A 335 3.69 -16.13 9.98
C GLY A 335 3.97 -16.91 8.69
N LEU A 336 3.30 -16.61 7.57
CA LEU A 336 3.54 -17.23 6.26
C LEU A 336 4.47 -16.41 5.34
N PHE A 337 5.04 -15.32 5.85
CA PHE A 337 6.03 -14.51 5.15
C PHE A 337 7.00 -13.87 6.16
N PRO A 338 8.28 -13.66 5.81
CA PRO A 338 9.27 -13.04 6.71
C PRO A 338 8.82 -11.65 7.17
N THR A 339 9.11 -11.30 8.42
CA THR A 339 8.75 -10.01 9.01
C THR A 339 9.26 -8.84 8.19
N LYS A 340 8.38 -7.90 7.87
CA LYS A 340 8.63 -6.77 6.99
C LYS A 340 7.79 -5.57 7.42
N GLY A 341 8.46 -4.41 7.53
CA GLY A 341 7.82 -3.16 7.89
C GLY A 341 6.99 -2.56 6.75
N MET A 342 5.76 -3.01 6.60
CA MET A 342 4.79 -2.44 5.65
C MET A 342 3.40 -2.43 6.26
N GLY A 343 2.85 -1.23 6.41
CA GLY A 343 1.52 -1.07 6.99
C GLY A 343 0.40 -1.64 6.12
N LEU A 344 -0.69 -2.06 6.77
CA LEU A 344 -1.94 -2.46 6.12
C LEU A 344 -2.62 -1.22 5.53
N PRO A 345 -2.96 -1.20 4.23
CA PRO A 345 -3.62 -0.07 3.59
C PRO A 345 -4.85 0.42 4.35
N PHE A 346 -4.98 1.71 4.59
CA PHE A 346 -6.05 2.40 5.33
C PHE A 346 -6.12 2.15 6.83
N ILE A 347 -5.56 1.06 7.36
CA ILE A 347 -5.72 0.65 8.77
C ILE A 347 -4.48 1.04 9.59
N SER A 348 -3.26 0.63 9.15
CA SER A 348 -2.04 0.86 9.94
C SER A 348 -1.70 2.34 10.14
N TYR A 349 -1.02 2.64 11.24
CA TYR A 349 -0.45 3.95 11.51
C TYR A 349 0.84 4.15 10.73
N VAL A 350 0.73 4.51 9.46
CA VAL A 350 1.85 4.91 8.60
C VAL A 350 1.43 6.13 7.80
N GLY A 351 1.88 7.31 8.23
CA GLY A 351 1.41 8.58 7.65
C GLY A 351 1.57 8.65 6.14
N THR A 352 2.75 8.32 5.61
CA THR A 352 3.00 8.31 4.15
C THR A 352 2.09 7.35 3.42
N ASN A 353 1.94 6.12 3.94
CA ASN A 353 1.10 5.10 3.33
C ASN A 353 -0.35 5.56 3.22
N LEU A 354 -0.89 6.12 4.30
CA LEU A 354 -2.27 6.62 4.32
C LEU A 354 -2.47 7.74 3.29
N LEU A 355 -1.55 8.71 3.19
CA LEU A 355 -1.63 9.78 2.19
C LEU A 355 -1.57 9.24 0.75
N LEU A 356 -0.77 8.21 0.51
CA LEU A 356 -0.70 7.54 -0.80
C LEU A 356 -1.96 6.74 -1.10
N MET A 357 -2.59 6.09 -0.11
CA MET A 357 -3.87 5.44 -0.31
C MET A 357 -4.96 6.45 -0.74
N PHE A 358 -5.01 7.63 -0.12
CA PHE A 358 -5.89 8.72 -0.58
C PHE A 358 -5.53 9.21 -1.99
N THR A 359 -4.24 9.24 -2.34
CA THR A 359 -3.78 9.56 -3.70
C THR A 359 -4.29 8.53 -4.71
N TYR A 360 -4.15 7.23 -4.41
CA TYR A 360 -4.66 6.16 -5.27
C TYR A 360 -6.17 6.29 -5.50
N ILE A 361 -6.93 6.49 -4.43
CA ILE A 361 -8.39 6.68 -4.52
C ILE A 361 -8.73 7.93 -5.32
N GLY A 362 -8.02 9.04 -5.12
CA GLY A 362 -8.22 10.27 -5.89
C GLY A 362 -8.03 10.07 -7.40
N ILE A 363 -6.99 9.33 -7.80
CA ILE A 363 -6.73 8.97 -9.21
C ILE A 363 -7.87 8.08 -9.75
N LEU A 364 -8.28 7.05 -8.99
CA LEU A 364 -9.36 6.15 -9.39
C LEU A 364 -10.68 6.91 -9.58
N ILE A 365 -11.04 7.77 -8.64
CA ILE A 365 -12.24 8.63 -8.74
C ILE A 365 -12.15 9.55 -9.96
N ARG A 366 -10.99 10.15 -10.22
CA ARG A 366 -10.80 11.01 -11.39
C ARG A 366 -11.05 10.25 -12.69
N ILE A 367 -10.50 9.05 -12.83
CA ILE A 367 -10.73 8.20 -14.00
C ILE A 367 -12.22 7.85 -14.14
N GLN A 368 -12.93 7.56 -13.03
CA GLN A 368 -14.37 7.28 -13.07
C GLN A 368 -15.16 8.47 -13.62
N ILE A 369 -14.84 9.69 -13.17
CA ILE A 369 -15.48 10.92 -13.64
C ILE A 369 -15.23 11.11 -15.15
N GLU A 370 -14.01 10.93 -15.64
CA GLU A 370 -13.66 11.09 -17.04
C GLU A 370 -14.32 10.03 -17.94
N ASN A 371 -14.39 8.78 -17.50
CA ASN A 371 -15.08 7.71 -18.22
C ASN A 371 -16.57 8.02 -18.41
N LYS A 372 -17.25 8.53 -17.38
CA LYS A 372 -18.66 8.93 -17.47
C LYS A 372 -18.87 10.08 -18.45
N GLN A 373 -17.99 11.09 -18.42
CA GLN A 373 -18.06 12.21 -19.35
C GLN A 373 -17.90 11.77 -20.81
N SER A 374 -16.94 10.86 -21.07
CA SER A 374 -16.71 10.30 -22.40
C SER A 374 -17.94 9.51 -22.90
N HIS A 375 -18.59 8.76 -22.03
CA HIS A 375 -19.79 7.99 -22.36
C HIS A 375 -20.97 8.92 -22.70
N SER A 376 -21.18 9.98 -21.91
CA SER A 376 -22.21 10.98 -22.16
C SER A 376 -22.03 11.70 -23.50
N GLN A 377 -20.79 12.10 -23.83
CA GLN A 377 -20.47 12.73 -25.11
C GLN A 377 -20.66 11.80 -26.32
N ALA A 378 -20.38 10.50 -26.16
CA ALA A 378 -20.61 9.51 -27.21
C ALA A 378 -22.11 9.35 -27.51
N VAL A 379 -22.95 9.29 -26.46
CA VAL A 379 -24.43 9.21 -26.60
C VAL A 379 -24.99 10.45 -27.28
N HIS A 380 -24.54 11.66 -26.93
CA HIS A 380 -25.00 12.91 -27.56
C HIS A 380 -24.57 13.09 -29.04
N ARG A 381 -23.57 12.34 -29.52
CA ARG A 381 -23.15 12.36 -30.94
C ARG A 381 -23.91 11.37 -31.82
N THR A 382 -24.62 10.43 -31.20
CA THR A 382 -25.42 9.41 -31.91
C THR A 382 -26.89 9.82 -32.11
N TYR A 383 -27.30 10.94 -31.55
CA TYR A 383 -28.59 11.62 -31.78
C TYR A 383 -28.35 12.97 -32.48
#